data_2627396af61998129abdcbf983e87a1a
#
_entry.id   2627396af61998129abdcbf983e87a1a
#
_cell.length_a   1.000
_cell.length_b   1.000
_cell.length_c   1.000
_cell.angle_alpha   90.00
_cell.angle_beta   90.00
_cell.angle_gamma   90.00
#
_symmetry.space_group_name_H-M   'P 1'
#
loop_
_entity.id
_entity.type
_entity.pdbx_description
1 polymer ?
#
loop_
_entity_poly.entity_id
_entity_poly.type
_entity_poly.pdbx_seq_one_letter_code
_entity_poly.pdbx_strand_id
1 'polypeptide(L)'
;KIIYGVEGYFVNDLKKLVTNDKGQTLLDDYVVFDLETTGFSPIHDAIIEIGAVKVSKGKISDHYSVFVNPQRPIPLRITELTSIDDSMVADAKSIEEILPEFLSFCEGCSLVAHNAEFDVSFIEENAKRQGFETDFTVLDTVQMARLLLTDLNKFKLNTVCKRLNIKQEHHHRAVDDARVTAEVFLRFVEMLEEQDVHTLAKLNDMGAMSPDHLIWQ
;
A
#
# COMPACT_ATOMS: atom_id res chain seq x y z
N LYS A 1 44.82 -14.80 21.68
CA LYS A 1 44.40 -14.24 20.41
C LYS A 1 42.87 -14.18 20.47
N ILE A 2 42.30 -12.99 20.61
CA ILE A 2 40.85 -12.78 20.66
C ILE A 2 40.40 -12.53 19.23
N ILE A 3 39.43 -13.31 18.74
CA ILE A 3 38.80 -13.12 17.44
C ILE A 3 37.47 -12.45 17.71
N TYR A 4 37.31 -11.23 17.22
CA TYR A 4 36.02 -10.55 17.23
C TYR A 4 35.24 -10.98 15.98
N GLY A 5 34.09 -11.61 16.18
CA GLY A 5 33.12 -11.90 15.11
C GLY A 5 32.01 -10.88 15.19
N VAL A 6 31.57 -10.37 14.05
CA VAL A 6 30.32 -9.60 13.90
C VAL A 6 29.31 -10.54 13.29
N GLU A 7 28.22 -10.80 13.99
CA GLU A 7 27.06 -11.47 13.43
C GLU A 7 26.24 -10.40 12.70
N GLY A 8 26.29 -10.42 11.38
CA GLY A 8 25.49 -9.54 10.54
C GLY A 8 24.23 -10.26 10.11
N TYR A 9 23.06 -9.73 10.47
CA TYR A 9 21.81 -10.17 9.85
C TYR A 9 21.74 -9.59 8.45
N PHE A 10 21.74 -10.46 7.45
CA PHE A 10 21.50 -10.06 6.06
C PHE A 10 19.99 -9.79 5.92
N VAL A 11 19.59 -8.55 6.10
CA VAL A 11 18.25 -8.12 5.75
C VAL A 11 18.25 -7.86 4.24
N ASN A 12 17.49 -8.63 3.47
CA ASN A 12 17.29 -8.34 2.06
C ASN A 12 16.33 -7.13 1.96
N ASP A 13 16.88 -5.92 2.15
CA ASP A 13 16.14 -4.66 2.11
C ASP A 13 15.75 -4.24 0.68
N LEU A 14 15.94 -5.14 -0.29
CA LEU A 14 15.49 -4.99 -1.66
C LEU A 14 13.99 -5.25 -1.73
N LYS A 15 13.18 -4.39 -1.10
CA LYS A 15 11.74 -4.40 -1.35
C LYS A 15 11.54 -4.04 -2.82
N LYS A 16 10.96 -4.97 -3.56
CA LYS A 16 10.64 -4.75 -4.97
C LYS A 16 9.65 -3.59 -5.09
N LEU A 17 9.85 -2.73 -6.08
CA LEU A 17 8.89 -1.68 -6.43
C LEU A 17 7.56 -2.29 -6.86
N VAL A 18 7.66 -3.35 -7.65
CA VAL A 18 6.53 -4.12 -8.15
C VAL A 18 6.76 -5.60 -7.83
N THR A 19 5.80 -6.24 -7.19
CA THR A 19 5.78 -7.69 -7.00
C THR A 19 4.80 -8.32 -7.97
N ASN A 20 5.11 -9.54 -8.44
CA ASN A 20 4.26 -10.34 -9.30
C ASN A 20 3.83 -9.60 -10.58
N ASP A 21 4.78 -8.98 -11.27
CA ASP A 21 4.59 -8.33 -12.56
C ASP A 21 4.15 -9.37 -13.62
N LYS A 22 3.09 -9.07 -14.34
CA LYS A 22 2.49 -9.90 -15.39
C LYS A 22 2.49 -9.21 -16.75
N GLY A 23 3.35 -8.22 -16.93
CA GLY A 23 3.49 -7.44 -18.17
C GLY A 23 2.56 -6.22 -18.24
N GLN A 24 2.11 -5.71 -17.09
CA GLN A 24 1.27 -4.51 -17.05
C GLN A 24 2.05 -3.25 -17.43
N THR A 25 1.28 -2.25 -17.85
CA THR A 25 1.77 -0.89 -18.14
C THR A 25 1.39 0.07 -17.01
N LEU A 26 2.06 1.22 -16.94
CA LEU A 26 1.74 2.26 -15.94
C LEU A 26 0.36 2.91 -16.16
N LEU A 27 -0.29 2.70 -17.31
CA LEU A 27 -1.61 3.26 -17.64
C LEU A 27 -2.75 2.22 -17.55
N ASP A 28 -2.46 1.00 -17.12
CA ASP A 28 -3.48 -0.02 -16.85
C ASP A 28 -4.36 0.36 -15.66
N ASP A 29 -5.32 -0.46 -15.32
CA ASP A 29 -6.23 -0.22 -14.21
C ASP A 29 -5.59 -0.61 -12.87
N TYR A 30 -5.75 0.25 -11.88
CA TYR A 30 -5.20 0.08 -10.54
C TYR A 30 -6.28 0.29 -9.48
N VAL A 31 -6.17 -0.44 -8.38
CA VAL A 31 -6.84 -0.12 -7.12
C VAL A 31 -5.79 0.35 -6.13
N VAL A 32 -5.89 1.61 -5.74
CA VAL A 32 -5.07 2.22 -4.69
C VAL A 32 -5.86 2.14 -3.40
N PHE A 33 -5.30 1.53 -2.36
CA PHE A 33 -6.03 1.26 -1.13
C PHE A 33 -5.19 1.47 0.12
N ASP A 34 -5.87 1.62 1.22
CA ASP A 34 -5.33 1.79 2.57
C ASP A 34 -6.25 1.10 3.56
N LEU A 35 -5.71 0.59 4.65
CA LEU A 35 -6.44 -0.11 5.69
C LEU A 35 -6.21 0.56 7.06
N GLU A 36 -7.29 0.69 7.84
CA GLU A 36 -7.17 0.87 9.27
C GLU A 36 -7.38 -0.47 9.99
N THR A 37 -6.55 -0.72 11.01
CA THR A 37 -6.50 -2.02 11.68
C THR A 37 -6.39 -1.87 13.20
N THR A 38 -6.71 -2.92 13.96
CA THR A 38 -6.57 -2.93 15.43
C THR A 38 -5.12 -3.03 15.90
N GLY A 39 -4.17 -3.28 14.99
CA GLY A 39 -2.74 -3.40 15.28
C GLY A 39 -1.93 -3.77 14.03
N PHE A 40 -0.73 -4.31 14.20
CA PHE A 40 0.23 -4.49 13.09
C PHE A 40 0.35 -5.91 12.56
N SER A 41 -0.31 -6.88 13.19
CA SER A 41 -0.17 -8.29 12.85
C SER A 41 -1.36 -8.80 12.03
N PRO A 42 -1.19 -9.18 10.75
CA PRO A 42 -2.28 -9.72 9.94
C PRO A 42 -2.87 -11.02 10.50
N ILE A 43 -2.10 -11.72 11.38
CA ILE A 43 -2.52 -12.96 12.02
C ILE A 43 -3.37 -12.69 13.27
N HIS A 44 -3.01 -11.66 14.05
CA HIS A 44 -3.56 -11.40 15.38
C HIS A 44 -4.47 -10.20 15.47
N ASP A 45 -4.33 -9.27 14.55
CA ASP A 45 -5.13 -8.03 14.50
C ASP A 45 -6.20 -8.11 13.41
N ALA A 46 -7.14 -7.18 13.44
CA ALA A 46 -8.29 -7.18 12.54
C ALA A 46 -8.36 -5.85 11.76
N ILE A 47 -8.90 -5.90 10.55
CA ILE A 47 -9.25 -4.72 9.76
C ILE A 47 -10.47 -4.06 10.38
N ILE A 48 -10.49 -2.72 10.45
CA ILE A 48 -11.60 -1.91 10.93
C ILE A 48 -12.14 -0.92 9.89
N GLU A 49 -11.34 -0.57 8.88
CA GLU A 49 -11.79 0.21 7.71
C GLU A 49 -11.00 -0.23 6.48
N ILE A 50 -11.68 -0.29 5.33
CA ILE A 50 -11.06 -0.43 4.00
C ILE A 50 -11.42 0.80 3.20
N GLY A 51 -10.42 1.54 2.75
CA GLY A 51 -10.56 2.64 1.82
C GLY A 51 -9.82 2.33 0.53
N ALA A 52 -10.48 2.53 -0.62
CA ALA A 52 -9.84 2.32 -1.90
C ALA A 52 -10.39 3.27 -2.97
N VAL A 53 -9.56 3.54 -3.96
CA VAL A 53 -9.96 4.23 -5.18
C VAL A 53 -9.48 3.47 -6.40
N LYS A 54 -10.29 3.42 -7.43
CA LYS A 54 -9.91 2.85 -8.72
C LYS A 54 -9.30 3.93 -9.59
N VAL A 55 -8.14 3.65 -10.15
CA VAL A 55 -7.47 4.49 -11.16
C VAL A 55 -7.58 3.78 -12.50
N SER A 56 -8.10 4.46 -13.49
CA SER A 56 -8.22 3.96 -14.86
C SER A 56 -7.76 5.03 -15.84
N LYS A 57 -6.90 4.67 -16.78
CA LYS A 57 -6.36 5.58 -17.80
C LYS A 57 -5.78 6.88 -17.20
N GLY A 58 -5.05 6.76 -16.10
CA GLY A 58 -4.42 7.89 -15.43
C GLY A 58 -5.37 8.81 -14.65
N LYS A 59 -6.59 8.36 -14.32
CA LYS A 59 -7.58 9.15 -13.57
C LYS A 59 -8.28 8.30 -12.51
N ILE A 60 -8.60 8.93 -11.38
CA ILE A 60 -9.48 8.31 -10.38
C ILE A 60 -10.88 8.21 -10.99
N SER A 61 -11.44 7.00 -11.03
CA SER A 61 -12.71 6.69 -11.70
C SER A 61 -13.79 6.19 -10.76
N ASP A 62 -13.43 5.59 -9.61
CA ASP A 62 -14.36 5.02 -8.64
C ASP A 62 -13.73 5.01 -7.25
N HIS A 63 -14.54 4.77 -6.22
CA HIS A 63 -14.08 4.66 -4.83
C HIS A 63 -14.85 3.58 -4.07
N TYR A 64 -14.19 3.04 -3.05
CA TYR A 64 -14.74 2.06 -2.11
C TYR A 64 -14.37 2.50 -0.70
N SER A 65 -15.34 2.53 0.20
CA SER A 65 -15.10 2.89 1.60
C SER A 65 -16.09 2.15 2.49
N VAL A 66 -15.57 1.39 3.43
CA VAL A 66 -16.40 0.58 4.32
C VAL A 66 -15.73 0.39 5.67
N PHE A 67 -16.52 0.52 6.75
CA PHE A 67 -16.12 0.02 8.06
C PHE A 67 -16.30 -1.49 8.13
N VAL A 68 -15.41 -2.12 8.90
CA VAL A 68 -15.42 -3.56 9.14
C VAL A 68 -15.56 -3.80 10.65
N ASN A 69 -16.51 -4.62 11.05
CA ASN A 69 -16.61 -5.04 12.44
C ASN A 69 -15.49 -6.03 12.80
N PRO A 70 -14.53 -5.65 13.66
CA PRO A 70 -13.41 -6.52 14.01
C PRO A 70 -13.79 -7.67 14.93
N GLN A 71 -15.07 -7.73 15.41
CA GLN A 71 -15.60 -8.71 16.38
C GLN A 71 -14.78 -8.78 17.69
N ARG A 72 -14.11 -7.67 18.02
CA ARG A 72 -13.31 -7.47 19.22
C ARG A 72 -13.20 -5.98 19.54
N PRO A 73 -12.92 -5.60 20.81
CA PRO A 73 -12.71 -4.19 21.15
C PRO A 73 -11.52 -3.59 20.38
N ILE A 74 -11.68 -2.35 19.91
CA ILE A 74 -10.62 -1.57 19.31
C ILE A 74 -9.72 -1.02 20.44
N PRO A 75 -8.40 -1.26 20.40
CA PRO A 75 -7.49 -0.72 21.42
C PRO A 75 -7.55 0.83 21.43
N LEU A 76 -7.58 1.43 22.63
CA LEU A 76 -7.70 2.89 22.80
C LEU A 76 -6.68 3.67 21.96
N ARG A 77 -5.43 3.17 21.91
CA ARG A 77 -4.36 3.78 21.08
C ARG A 77 -4.70 3.84 19.58
N ILE A 78 -5.49 2.87 19.09
CA ILE A 78 -5.93 2.83 17.69
C ILE A 78 -7.06 3.84 17.50
N THR A 79 -8.03 3.89 18.41
CA THR A 79 -9.08 4.93 18.40
C THR A 79 -8.47 6.34 18.45
N GLU A 80 -7.46 6.56 19.27
CA GLU A 80 -6.75 7.84 19.34
C GLU A 80 -6.01 8.20 18.03
N LEU A 81 -5.52 7.18 17.30
CA LEU A 81 -4.81 7.36 16.03
C LEU A 81 -5.77 7.58 14.86
N THR A 82 -6.80 6.73 14.74
CA THR A 82 -7.69 6.65 13.55
C THR A 82 -8.99 7.41 13.73
N SER A 83 -9.32 7.76 14.98
CA SER A 83 -10.64 8.28 15.39
C SER A 83 -11.79 7.28 15.16
N ILE A 84 -11.50 6.01 14.93
CA ILE A 84 -12.49 4.93 14.80
C ILE A 84 -12.65 4.26 16.16
N ASP A 85 -13.87 4.22 16.66
CA ASP A 85 -14.23 3.58 17.92
C ASP A 85 -15.19 2.39 17.72
N ASP A 86 -15.41 1.63 18.79
CA ASP A 86 -16.27 0.46 18.76
C ASP A 86 -17.70 0.77 18.29
N SER A 87 -18.22 1.95 18.58
CA SER A 87 -19.59 2.32 18.20
C SER A 87 -19.74 2.54 16.69
N MET A 88 -18.66 2.97 16.01
CA MET A 88 -18.67 3.21 14.57
C MET A 88 -18.68 1.91 13.76
N VAL A 89 -18.13 0.84 14.32
CA VAL A 89 -18.00 -0.46 13.65
C VAL A 89 -19.00 -1.51 14.16
N ALA A 90 -19.79 -1.21 15.19
CA ALA A 90 -20.67 -2.17 15.86
C ALA A 90 -21.67 -2.83 14.90
N ASP A 91 -22.27 -2.03 14.02
CA ASP A 91 -23.27 -2.49 13.04
C ASP A 91 -22.67 -2.75 11.64
N ALA A 92 -21.32 -2.66 11.51
CA ALA A 92 -20.66 -2.95 10.25
C ALA A 92 -20.64 -4.46 9.99
N LYS A 93 -20.56 -4.84 8.72
CA LYS A 93 -20.35 -6.22 8.30
C LYS A 93 -18.97 -6.73 8.76
N SER A 94 -18.86 -8.03 8.95
CA SER A 94 -17.57 -8.67 9.26
C SER A 94 -16.65 -8.72 8.04
N ILE A 95 -15.37 -9.02 8.25
CA ILE A 95 -14.41 -9.16 7.15
C ILE A 95 -14.79 -10.32 6.21
N GLU A 96 -15.45 -11.35 6.73
CA GLU A 96 -15.92 -12.49 5.94
C GLU A 96 -16.97 -12.07 4.91
N GLU A 97 -17.78 -11.07 5.22
CA GLU A 97 -18.80 -10.53 4.32
C GLU A 97 -18.22 -9.46 3.37
N ILE A 98 -17.27 -8.65 3.85
CA ILE A 98 -16.70 -7.53 3.11
C ILE A 98 -15.63 -7.97 2.12
N LEU A 99 -14.81 -8.97 2.47
CA LEU A 99 -13.66 -9.35 1.63
C LEU A 99 -14.07 -9.79 0.21
N PRO A 100 -15.11 -10.60 -0.01
CA PRO A 100 -15.55 -10.93 -1.36
C PRO A 100 -15.94 -9.70 -2.19
N GLU A 101 -16.60 -8.70 -1.57
CA GLU A 101 -16.98 -7.45 -2.23
C GLU A 101 -15.73 -6.64 -2.63
N PHE A 102 -14.74 -6.55 -1.72
CA PHE A 102 -13.48 -5.86 -1.99
C PHE A 102 -12.65 -6.57 -3.07
N LEU A 103 -12.55 -7.91 -3.02
CA LEU A 103 -11.86 -8.68 -4.06
C LEU A 103 -12.51 -8.49 -5.44
N SER A 104 -13.84 -8.41 -5.50
CA SER A 104 -14.56 -8.09 -6.74
C SER A 104 -14.28 -6.66 -7.22
N PHE A 105 -14.15 -5.69 -6.30
CA PHE A 105 -13.74 -4.33 -6.65
C PHE A 105 -12.32 -4.29 -7.24
N CYS A 106 -11.43 -5.18 -6.79
CA CYS A 106 -10.04 -5.28 -7.27
C CYS A 106 -9.88 -6.08 -8.57
N GLU A 107 -10.95 -6.74 -9.05
CA GLU A 107 -10.86 -7.63 -10.22
C GLU A 107 -10.30 -6.92 -11.45
N GLY A 108 -9.30 -7.54 -12.09
CA GLY A 108 -8.64 -7.00 -13.28
C GLY A 108 -7.67 -5.84 -13.04
N CYS A 109 -7.46 -5.42 -11.78
CA CYS A 109 -6.60 -4.32 -11.43
C CYS A 109 -5.31 -4.79 -10.74
N SER A 110 -4.23 -4.03 -10.88
CA SER A 110 -3.07 -4.12 -9.99
C SER A 110 -3.32 -3.32 -8.72
N LEU A 111 -2.75 -3.75 -7.60
CA LEU A 111 -2.90 -3.08 -6.31
C LEU A 111 -1.76 -2.07 -6.07
N VAL A 112 -2.10 -0.96 -5.46
CA VAL A 112 -1.15 0.07 -5.05
C VAL A 112 -1.44 0.46 -3.61
N ALA A 113 -0.39 0.55 -2.77
CA ALA A 113 -0.53 1.10 -1.42
C ALA A 113 0.76 1.82 -0.99
N HIS A 114 0.69 2.56 0.11
CA HIS A 114 1.83 3.26 0.69
C HIS A 114 2.45 2.43 1.82
N ASN A 115 3.54 1.72 1.56
CA ASN A 115 4.09 0.61 2.33
C ASN A 115 3.23 -0.66 2.19
N ALA A 116 3.02 -1.04 0.93
CA ALA A 116 2.04 -2.02 0.48
C ALA A 116 2.12 -3.40 1.15
N GLU A 117 3.29 -3.82 1.64
CA GLU A 117 3.45 -5.09 2.37
C GLU A 117 2.51 -5.18 3.57
N PHE A 118 2.29 -4.06 4.28
CA PHE A 118 1.39 -4.02 5.42
C PHE A 118 -0.04 -4.32 5.00
N ASP A 119 -0.60 -3.53 4.10
CA ASP A 119 -2.01 -3.62 3.71
C ASP A 119 -2.32 -4.92 2.98
N VAL A 120 -1.46 -5.30 2.03
CA VAL A 120 -1.62 -6.53 1.26
C VAL A 120 -1.58 -7.76 2.17
N SER A 121 -0.70 -7.80 3.18
CA SER A 121 -0.61 -8.92 4.10
C SER A 121 -1.91 -9.19 4.88
N PHE A 122 -2.65 -8.13 5.24
CA PHE A 122 -3.95 -8.27 5.88
C PHE A 122 -5.00 -8.84 4.91
N ILE A 123 -5.03 -8.36 3.67
CA ILE A 123 -5.95 -8.88 2.65
C ILE A 123 -5.64 -10.35 2.34
N GLU A 124 -4.37 -10.70 2.10
CA GLU A 124 -3.95 -12.06 1.77
C GLU A 124 -4.23 -13.05 2.92
N GLU A 125 -3.95 -12.65 4.18
CA GLU A 125 -4.22 -13.51 5.33
C GLU A 125 -5.73 -13.77 5.50
N ASN A 126 -6.58 -12.76 5.33
CA ASN A 126 -8.02 -12.92 5.40
C ASN A 126 -8.57 -13.72 4.20
N ALA A 127 -8.03 -13.51 3.00
CA ALA A 127 -8.36 -14.31 1.80
C ALA A 127 -8.02 -15.77 2.02
N LYS A 128 -6.82 -16.06 2.50
CA LYS A 128 -6.37 -17.43 2.83
C LYS A 128 -7.29 -18.11 3.84
N ARG A 129 -7.70 -17.41 4.91
CA ARG A 129 -8.63 -17.95 5.92
C ARG A 129 -9.99 -18.32 5.34
N GLN A 130 -10.44 -17.57 4.34
CA GLN A 130 -11.71 -17.80 3.66
C GLN A 130 -11.60 -18.72 2.44
N GLY A 131 -10.40 -19.20 2.11
CA GLY A 131 -10.16 -20.11 0.99
C GLY A 131 -10.14 -19.42 -0.37
N PHE A 132 -9.95 -18.10 -0.43
CA PHE A 132 -9.71 -17.39 -1.67
C PHE A 132 -8.24 -17.46 -2.07
N GLU A 133 -7.98 -17.71 -3.34
CA GLU A 133 -6.64 -17.54 -3.91
C GLU A 133 -6.41 -16.07 -4.29
N THR A 134 -5.23 -15.56 -3.97
CA THR A 134 -4.81 -14.19 -4.33
C THR A 134 -3.58 -14.27 -5.22
N ASP A 135 -3.59 -13.50 -6.30
CA ASP A 135 -2.50 -13.43 -7.27
C ASP A 135 -2.34 -11.97 -7.75
N PHE A 136 -2.14 -11.06 -6.77
CA PHE A 136 -2.08 -9.63 -7.06
C PHE A 136 -0.72 -9.22 -7.62
N THR A 137 -0.74 -8.36 -8.63
CA THR A 137 0.39 -7.49 -8.93
C THR A 137 0.31 -6.30 -7.99
N VAL A 138 1.39 -6.00 -7.25
CA VAL A 138 1.39 -4.96 -6.22
C VAL A 138 2.52 -3.96 -6.45
N LEU A 139 2.19 -2.67 -6.36
CA LEU A 139 3.13 -1.54 -6.39
C LEU A 139 3.19 -0.87 -5.01
N ASP A 140 4.41 -0.54 -4.57
CA ASP A 140 4.64 0.17 -3.31
C ASP A 140 5.09 1.62 -3.58
N THR A 141 4.24 2.58 -3.24
CA THR A 141 4.55 4.01 -3.44
C THR A 141 5.67 4.53 -2.54
N VAL A 142 6.01 3.85 -1.43
CA VAL A 142 7.21 4.18 -0.64
C VAL A 142 8.47 3.87 -1.45
N GLN A 143 8.51 2.71 -2.11
CA GLN A 143 9.66 2.33 -2.95
C GLN A 143 9.76 3.22 -4.20
N MET A 144 8.63 3.57 -4.81
CA MET A 144 8.61 4.56 -5.90
C MET A 144 9.11 5.93 -5.43
N ALA A 145 8.71 6.39 -4.23
CA ALA A 145 9.18 7.65 -3.66
C ALA A 145 10.69 7.63 -3.40
N ARG A 146 11.25 6.51 -2.92
CA ARG A 146 12.70 6.34 -2.73
C ARG A 146 13.47 6.48 -4.05
N LEU A 147 12.92 5.93 -5.12
CA LEU A 147 13.51 5.99 -6.45
C LEU A 147 13.44 7.40 -7.06
N LEU A 148 12.29 8.07 -6.96
CA LEU A 148 11.99 9.29 -7.70
C LEU A 148 12.26 10.58 -6.91
N LEU A 149 12.23 10.54 -5.58
CA LEU A 149 12.41 11.70 -4.69
C LEU A 149 13.69 11.56 -3.88
N THR A 150 14.84 11.56 -4.57
CA THR A 150 16.17 11.33 -3.98
C THR A 150 16.62 12.40 -3.00
N ASP A 151 15.93 13.53 -2.96
CA ASP A 151 16.14 14.62 -2.01
C ASP A 151 15.43 14.42 -0.65
N LEU A 152 14.64 13.34 -0.49
CA LEU A 152 13.97 13.02 0.76
C LEU A 152 14.73 11.97 1.58
N ASN A 153 14.72 12.15 2.90
CA ASN A 153 15.24 11.18 3.88
C ASN A 153 14.13 10.41 4.64
N LYS A 154 12.88 10.81 4.45
CA LYS A 154 11.70 10.19 5.07
C LYS A 154 10.58 10.10 4.05
N PHE A 155 9.94 8.94 4.00
CA PHE A 155 8.97 8.60 2.95
C PHE A 155 7.57 8.32 3.53
N LYS A 156 7.22 8.94 4.68
CA LYS A 156 5.83 8.92 5.18
C LYS A 156 4.93 9.65 4.18
N LEU A 157 3.70 9.20 4.02
CA LEU A 157 2.74 9.75 3.05
C LEU A 157 2.67 11.28 3.11
N ASN A 158 2.53 11.86 4.31
CA ASN A 158 2.47 13.32 4.48
C ASN A 158 3.76 14.05 4.03
N THR A 159 4.92 13.41 4.14
CA THR A 159 6.20 13.98 3.67
C THR A 159 6.27 13.98 2.15
N VAL A 160 5.86 12.87 1.54
CA VAL A 160 5.79 12.71 0.07
C VAL A 160 4.78 13.71 -0.51
N CYS A 161 3.58 13.81 0.09
CA CYS A 161 2.55 14.78 -0.32
C CYS A 161 3.06 16.22 -0.29
N LYS A 162 3.74 16.62 0.78
CA LYS A 162 4.33 17.98 0.88
C LYS A 162 5.35 18.22 -0.22
N ARG A 163 6.21 17.24 -0.53
CA ARG A 163 7.22 17.36 -1.58
C ARG A 163 6.59 17.48 -2.97
N LEU A 164 5.45 16.81 -3.20
CA LEU A 164 4.71 16.83 -4.46
C LEU A 164 3.65 17.93 -4.54
N ASN A 165 3.50 18.79 -3.51
CA ASN A 165 2.45 19.80 -3.39
C ASN A 165 1.02 19.22 -3.45
N ILE A 166 0.83 18.00 -2.96
CA ILE A 166 -0.48 17.36 -2.85
C ILE A 166 -1.08 17.75 -1.49
N LYS A 167 -2.32 18.23 -1.49
CA LYS A 167 -3.04 18.59 -0.27
C LYS A 167 -3.63 17.34 0.37
N GLN A 168 -3.40 17.20 1.67
CA GLN A 168 -4.01 16.16 2.50
C GLN A 168 -4.96 16.87 3.48
N GLU A 169 -6.27 16.76 3.25
CA GLU A 169 -7.29 17.49 4.03
C GLU A 169 -7.66 16.75 5.33
N HIS A 170 -7.70 15.40 5.26
CA HIS A 170 -7.94 14.54 6.40
C HIS A 170 -6.82 13.50 6.53
N HIS A 171 -6.55 13.07 7.75
CA HIS A 171 -5.57 12.03 8.05
C HIS A 171 -6.26 10.89 8.80
N HIS A 172 -5.77 9.67 8.60
CA HIS A 172 -6.23 8.48 9.31
C HIS A 172 -7.71 8.12 9.04
N ARG A 173 -8.12 8.29 7.78
CA ARG A 173 -9.32 7.71 7.20
C ARG A 173 -8.90 6.99 5.93
N ALA A 174 -9.11 5.68 5.91
CA ALA A 174 -8.59 4.82 4.86
C ALA A 174 -8.90 5.31 3.43
N VAL A 175 -10.12 5.78 3.16
CA VAL A 175 -10.48 6.29 1.83
C VAL A 175 -9.77 7.59 1.45
N ASP A 176 -9.54 8.48 2.41
CA ASP A 176 -8.83 9.74 2.17
C ASP A 176 -7.34 9.48 1.94
N ASP A 177 -6.74 8.59 2.73
CA ASP A 177 -5.33 8.19 2.57
C ASP A 177 -5.13 7.39 1.26
N ALA A 178 -6.07 6.51 0.87
CA ALA A 178 -6.09 5.86 -0.43
C ALA A 178 -6.17 6.86 -1.60
N ARG A 179 -7.05 7.87 -1.52
CA ARG A 179 -7.18 8.92 -2.53
C ARG A 179 -5.89 9.73 -2.68
N VAL A 180 -5.33 10.16 -1.56
CA VAL A 180 -4.07 10.91 -1.56
C VAL A 180 -2.92 10.06 -2.10
N THR A 181 -2.86 8.78 -1.72
CA THR A 181 -1.90 7.81 -2.28
C THR A 181 -2.08 7.63 -3.79
N ALA A 182 -3.31 7.65 -4.30
CA ALA A 182 -3.58 7.61 -5.73
C ALA A 182 -3.08 8.88 -6.45
N GLU A 183 -3.24 10.06 -5.86
CA GLU A 183 -2.68 11.30 -6.42
C GLU A 183 -1.14 11.26 -6.43
N VAL A 184 -0.51 10.72 -5.38
CA VAL A 184 0.95 10.48 -5.34
C VAL A 184 1.36 9.50 -6.44
N PHE A 185 0.66 8.37 -6.55
CA PHE A 185 0.92 7.37 -7.59
C PHE A 185 0.83 7.95 -9.00
N LEU A 186 -0.23 8.70 -9.30
CA LEU A 186 -0.40 9.35 -10.59
C LEU A 186 0.72 10.35 -10.89
N ARG A 187 1.18 11.10 -9.89
CA ARG A 187 2.32 12.00 -10.06
C ARG A 187 3.61 11.23 -10.35
N PHE A 188 3.80 10.07 -9.74
CA PHE A 188 4.94 9.19 -10.05
C PHE A 188 4.85 8.60 -11.46
N VAL A 189 3.66 8.22 -11.91
CA VAL A 189 3.45 7.77 -13.29
C VAL A 189 3.85 8.87 -14.30
N GLU A 190 3.42 10.12 -14.09
CA GLU A 190 3.84 11.26 -14.93
C GLU A 190 5.37 11.41 -14.96
N MET A 191 6.04 11.36 -13.80
CA MET A 191 7.50 11.46 -13.71
C MET A 191 8.23 10.31 -14.40
N LEU A 192 7.65 9.10 -14.39
CA LEU A 192 8.21 7.91 -15.05
C LEU A 192 8.01 7.99 -16.58
N GLU A 193 6.85 8.45 -17.03
CA GLU A 193 6.60 8.66 -18.45
C GLU A 193 7.55 9.69 -19.06
N GLU A 194 7.87 10.78 -18.34
CA GLU A 194 8.89 11.76 -18.74
C GLU A 194 10.29 11.14 -18.90
N GLN A 195 10.56 10.01 -18.23
CA GLN A 195 11.79 9.24 -18.33
C GLN A 195 11.70 8.05 -19.29
N ASP A 196 10.66 7.99 -20.12
CA ASP A 196 10.39 6.93 -21.08
C ASP A 196 10.21 5.54 -20.40
N VAL A 197 9.68 5.51 -19.17
CA VAL A 197 9.31 4.31 -18.43
C VAL A 197 7.81 4.11 -18.51
N HIS A 198 7.36 3.05 -19.20
CA HIS A 198 5.93 2.82 -19.49
C HIS A 198 5.42 1.48 -18.95
N THR A 199 6.30 0.58 -18.50
CA THR A 199 5.92 -0.76 -18.04
C THR A 199 6.42 -1.03 -16.61
N LEU A 200 5.72 -1.91 -15.91
CA LEU A 200 6.12 -2.32 -14.56
C LEU A 200 7.47 -3.06 -14.56
N ALA A 201 7.75 -3.84 -15.59
CA ALA A 201 9.06 -4.48 -15.77
C ALA A 201 10.19 -3.45 -15.82
N LYS A 202 10.05 -2.39 -16.64
CA LYS A 202 11.06 -1.34 -16.76
C LYS A 202 11.20 -0.53 -15.48
N LEU A 203 10.11 -0.32 -14.73
CA LEU A 203 10.15 0.29 -13.40
C LEU A 203 10.98 -0.55 -12.41
N ASN A 204 10.80 -1.87 -12.39
CA ASN A 204 11.61 -2.77 -11.55
C ASN A 204 13.09 -2.74 -11.94
N ASP A 205 13.41 -2.75 -13.23
CA ASP A 205 14.79 -2.64 -13.74
C ASP A 205 15.44 -1.33 -13.30
N MET A 206 14.72 -0.22 -13.37
CA MET A 206 15.17 1.09 -12.91
C MET A 206 15.46 1.08 -11.40
N GLY A 207 14.61 0.44 -10.59
CA GLY A 207 14.82 0.26 -9.17
C GLY A 207 16.08 -0.55 -8.85
N ALA A 208 16.33 -1.64 -9.58
CA ALA A 208 17.49 -2.48 -9.42
C ALA A 208 18.83 -1.78 -9.74
N MET A 209 18.80 -0.75 -10.59
CA MET A 209 19.96 0.07 -10.97
C MET A 209 20.19 1.28 -10.05
N SER A 210 19.33 1.52 -9.07
CA SER A 210 19.46 2.65 -8.15
C SER A 210 20.73 2.54 -7.29
N PRO A 211 21.46 3.65 -7.02
CA PRO A 211 22.67 3.66 -6.20
C PRO A 211 22.48 3.06 -4.80
N ASP A 212 21.31 3.15 -4.23
CA ASP A 212 20.99 2.55 -2.93
C ASP A 212 21.06 1.01 -2.97
N HIS A 213 20.97 0.40 -4.15
CA HIS A 213 21.18 -1.03 -4.37
C HIS A 213 22.64 -1.40 -4.64
N LEU A 214 23.48 -0.44 -5.06
CA LEU A 214 24.89 -0.70 -5.43
C LEU A 214 25.87 -0.54 -4.28
N ILE A 215 25.47 0.00 -3.13
CA ILE A 215 26.35 0.28 -1.98
C ILE A 215 26.79 -1.02 -1.25
N TRP A 216 26.18 -2.17 -1.55
CA TRP A 216 26.40 -3.44 -0.83
C TRP A 216 26.80 -4.63 -1.73
N GLN A 217 27.41 -4.39 -2.88
CA GLN A 217 28.06 -5.45 -3.67
C GLN A 217 29.55 -5.59 -3.33
#